data_5bdf7ca34ecb4ef676c7611757386800
#
_entry.id   5bdf7ca34ecb4ef676c7611757386800
#
_cell.length_a   1.000
_cell.length_b   1.000
_cell.length_c   1.000
_cell.angle_alpha   90.00
_cell.angle_beta   90.00
_cell.angle_gamma   90.00
#
_symmetry.space_group_name_H-M   'P 1'
#
loop_
_entity.id
_entity.type
_entity.pdbx_description
1 polymer ?
#
loop_
_entity_poly.entity_id
_entity_poly.type
_entity_poly.pdbx_seq_one_letter_code
_entity_poly.pdbx_strand_id
1 'polypeptide(L)'
;MSVLYLSYSDGMAKYHISEINKEISRNPILSEMMVNRTPKADYSFRYYLQNKPIEIMHGGLFSFKRGMHVNWALIADDVLRDTENPLNTGQITKVEDHFMTESLFIPLKGVPTIVLGTPKMPGDLLTKLQKDDRFKSRVLPALDPAPNRRVLMPELYSEEWLLQQQKARPKSFASEFLLVPHFSTESYFDKEDIENLEDPELRNLPTTKPYTESVDEQIFAGFDVGKKRHPSHLVIFRKIGDKVEHIHQSW
;
A
#
# COMPACT_ATOMS: atom_id res chain seq x y z
N MET A 1 -4.42 -27.39 -14.12
CA MET A 1 -4.76 -26.04 -13.62
C MET A 1 -3.54 -25.52 -12.89
N SER A 2 -3.14 -24.27 -13.10
CA SER A 2 -1.97 -23.68 -12.44
C SER A 2 -2.34 -22.36 -11.75
N VAL A 3 -1.89 -22.21 -10.52
CA VAL A 3 -2.04 -21.02 -9.68
C VAL A 3 -0.65 -20.52 -9.35
N LEU A 4 -0.45 -19.19 -9.41
CA LEU A 4 0.73 -18.54 -8.86
C LEU A 4 0.33 -17.69 -7.68
N TYR A 5 0.97 -17.91 -6.56
CA TYR A 5 0.88 -17.12 -5.36
C TYR A 5 2.11 -16.20 -5.26
N LEU A 6 1.88 -14.91 -5.36
CA LEU A 6 2.91 -13.88 -5.21
C LEU A 6 2.78 -13.19 -3.85
N SER A 7 3.90 -12.93 -3.20
CA SER A 7 3.99 -12.03 -2.07
C SER A 7 5.14 -11.05 -2.29
N TYR A 8 5.36 -10.10 -1.39
CA TYR A 8 6.46 -9.13 -1.54
C TYR A 8 7.83 -9.82 -1.63
N SER A 9 8.02 -10.95 -0.96
CA SER A 9 9.25 -11.75 -1.04
C SER A 9 8.96 -13.24 -1.29
N ASP A 10 9.94 -13.93 -1.86
CA ASP A 10 9.88 -15.38 -2.08
C ASP A 10 9.77 -16.16 -0.77
N GLY A 11 10.44 -15.69 0.29
CA GLY A 11 10.36 -16.30 1.63
C GLY A 11 8.95 -16.28 2.21
N MET A 12 8.24 -15.15 2.10
CA MET A 12 6.85 -15.05 2.56
C MET A 12 5.91 -15.89 1.70
N ALA A 13 6.09 -15.88 0.38
CA ALA A 13 5.30 -16.73 -0.49
C ALA A 13 5.45 -18.22 -0.13
N LYS A 14 6.67 -18.67 0.14
CA LYS A 14 6.96 -20.04 0.61
C LYS A 14 6.26 -20.35 1.94
N TYR A 15 6.35 -19.44 2.89
CA TYR A 15 5.67 -19.59 4.19
C TYR A 15 4.17 -19.82 4.00
N HIS A 16 3.49 -18.93 3.26
CA HIS A 16 2.05 -19.04 3.03
C HIS A 16 1.67 -20.33 2.27
N ILE A 17 2.42 -20.70 1.26
CA ILE A 17 2.18 -21.98 0.55
C ILE A 17 2.35 -23.17 1.47
N SER A 18 3.31 -23.12 2.41
CA SER A 18 3.47 -24.18 3.43
C SER A 18 2.22 -24.26 4.34
N GLU A 19 1.68 -23.13 4.79
CA GLU A 19 0.47 -23.11 5.61
C GLU A 19 -0.76 -23.61 4.84
N ILE A 20 -0.94 -23.16 3.60
CA ILE A 20 -2.01 -23.68 2.71
C ILE A 20 -1.91 -25.20 2.58
N ASN A 21 -0.71 -25.69 2.39
CA ASN A 21 -0.47 -27.13 2.26
C ASN A 21 -0.78 -27.91 3.55
N LYS A 22 -0.44 -27.36 4.72
CA LYS A 22 -0.80 -27.95 6.01
C LYS A 22 -2.31 -28.00 6.19
N GLU A 23 -3.00 -26.90 5.82
CA GLU A 23 -4.47 -26.83 5.90
C GLU A 23 -5.12 -27.84 4.98
N ILE A 24 -4.73 -27.94 3.72
CA ILE A 24 -5.24 -28.95 2.77
C ILE A 24 -5.04 -30.36 3.34
N SER A 25 -3.92 -30.63 3.99
CA SER A 25 -3.60 -31.96 4.51
C SER A 25 -4.36 -32.31 5.79
N ARG A 26 -4.75 -31.32 6.58
CA ARG A 26 -5.43 -31.51 7.89
C ARG A 26 -6.94 -31.39 7.80
N ASN A 27 -7.44 -30.63 6.86
CA ASN A 27 -8.87 -30.42 6.68
C ASN A 27 -9.51 -31.67 6.07
N PRO A 28 -10.48 -32.32 6.77
CA PRO A 28 -11.08 -33.58 6.27
C PRO A 28 -11.70 -33.43 4.89
N ILE A 29 -12.38 -32.32 4.63
CA ILE A 29 -13.04 -32.08 3.34
C ILE A 29 -12.02 -31.90 2.22
N LEU A 30 -11.01 -31.05 2.46
CA LEU A 30 -9.98 -30.76 1.45
C LEU A 30 -9.09 -31.97 1.19
N SER A 31 -8.73 -32.74 2.22
CA SER A 31 -7.90 -33.94 2.08
C SER A 31 -8.57 -35.06 1.31
N GLU A 32 -9.89 -35.20 1.42
CA GLU A 32 -10.67 -36.13 0.62
C GLU A 32 -10.77 -35.70 -0.86
N MET A 33 -10.87 -34.40 -1.10
CA MET A 33 -10.95 -33.83 -2.46
C MET A 33 -9.61 -33.81 -3.19
N MET A 34 -8.52 -33.65 -2.44
CA MET A 34 -7.15 -33.45 -2.95
C MET A 34 -6.31 -34.72 -2.79
N VAL A 35 -6.58 -35.71 -3.61
CA VAL A 35 -5.84 -37.00 -3.61
C VAL A 35 -4.53 -36.90 -4.41
N ASN A 36 -3.53 -37.73 -4.06
CA ASN A 36 -2.26 -37.90 -4.76
C ASN A 36 -1.40 -36.63 -4.85
N ARG A 37 -0.99 -36.13 -3.71
CA ARG A 37 -0.04 -35.03 -3.62
C ARG A 37 1.32 -35.43 -4.14
N THR A 38 1.89 -34.67 -5.08
CA THR A 38 3.27 -34.78 -5.50
C THR A 38 3.97 -33.45 -5.21
N PRO A 39 4.97 -33.42 -4.31
CA PRO A 39 5.79 -32.23 -4.13
C PRO A 39 6.56 -31.96 -5.43
N LYS A 40 6.54 -30.70 -5.88
CA LYS A 40 7.31 -30.24 -7.02
C LYS A 40 8.19 -29.10 -6.54
N ALA A 41 9.48 -29.37 -6.35
CA ALA A 41 10.42 -28.54 -5.60
C ALA A 41 9.97 -28.32 -4.13
N ASP A 42 10.71 -27.54 -3.35
CA ASP A 42 10.53 -27.47 -1.90
C ASP A 42 9.18 -26.87 -1.47
N TYR A 43 8.55 -26.06 -2.30
CA TYR A 43 7.36 -25.28 -1.90
C TYR A 43 6.26 -25.21 -2.96
N SER A 44 6.38 -25.90 -4.08
CA SER A 44 5.33 -26.01 -5.09
C SER A 44 4.68 -27.38 -5.00
N PHE A 45 3.37 -27.43 -5.03
CA PHE A 45 2.62 -28.66 -4.85
C PHE A 45 1.74 -28.93 -6.06
N ARG A 46 1.60 -30.21 -6.37
CA ARG A 46 0.62 -30.69 -7.32
C ARG A 46 -0.38 -31.57 -6.61
N TYR A 47 -1.64 -31.17 -6.67
CA TYR A 47 -2.78 -31.93 -6.19
C TYR A 47 -3.59 -32.45 -7.38
N TYR A 48 -4.42 -33.44 -7.12
CA TYR A 48 -5.35 -33.94 -8.10
C TYR A 48 -6.76 -33.80 -7.56
N LEU A 49 -7.53 -32.88 -8.13
CA LEU A 49 -8.94 -32.73 -7.87
C LEU A 49 -9.71 -33.48 -8.97
N GLN A 50 -10.40 -34.57 -8.62
CA GLN A 50 -11.13 -35.38 -9.59
C GLN A 50 -10.28 -35.77 -10.82
N ASN A 51 -9.06 -36.25 -10.59
CA ASN A 51 -8.08 -36.58 -11.61
C ASN A 51 -7.53 -35.41 -12.46
N LYS A 52 -7.87 -34.15 -12.13
CA LYS A 52 -7.31 -32.98 -12.78
C LYS A 52 -6.16 -32.41 -11.93
N PRO A 53 -4.94 -32.29 -12.48
CA PRO A 53 -3.84 -31.74 -11.73
C PRO A 53 -4.03 -30.26 -11.46
N ILE A 54 -3.84 -29.85 -10.20
CA ILE A 54 -3.74 -28.45 -9.76
C ILE A 54 -2.32 -28.23 -9.29
N GLU A 55 -1.61 -27.32 -9.93
CA GLU A 55 -0.27 -26.93 -9.56
C GLU A 55 -0.31 -25.57 -8.88
N ILE A 56 0.16 -25.51 -7.64
CA ILE A 56 0.27 -24.27 -6.86
C ILE A 56 1.75 -23.92 -6.79
N MET A 57 2.11 -22.77 -7.34
CA MET A 57 3.46 -22.22 -7.40
C MET A 57 3.55 -20.97 -6.54
N HIS A 58 4.74 -20.61 -6.13
CA HIS A 58 5.01 -19.39 -5.38
C HIS A 58 6.06 -18.52 -6.06
N GLY A 59 6.12 -17.26 -5.66
CA GLY A 59 7.17 -16.33 -6.05
C GLY A 59 7.11 -15.03 -5.24
N GLY A 60 8.24 -14.37 -5.12
CA GLY A 60 8.28 -12.99 -4.69
C GLY A 60 7.96 -12.06 -5.86
N LEU A 61 7.36 -10.90 -5.60
CA LEU A 61 6.94 -9.96 -6.63
C LEU A 61 8.06 -9.65 -7.65
N PHE A 62 9.29 -9.48 -7.19
CA PHE A 62 10.43 -9.16 -8.04
C PHE A 62 11.29 -10.36 -8.45
N SER A 63 10.95 -11.57 -7.99
CA SER A 63 11.78 -12.78 -8.17
C SER A 63 11.11 -13.90 -8.94
N PHE A 64 9.87 -13.74 -9.38
CA PHE A 64 9.22 -14.75 -10.22
C PHE A 64 9.87 -14.83 -11.61
N LYS A 65 9.79 -15.99 -12.24
CA LYS A 65 10.41 -16.21 -13.55
C LYS A 65 9.59 -15.56 -14.66
N ARG A 66 10.21 -14.67 -15.44
CA ARG A 66 9.61 -14.11 -16.66
C ARG A 66 9.23 -15.23 -17.63
N GLY A 67 8.12 -15.04 -18.35
CA GLY A 67 7.59 -16.03 -19.29
C GLY A 67 6.78 -17.16 -18.62
N MET A 68 6.59 -17.10 -17.30
CA MET A 68 5.65 -17.98 -16.62
C MET A 68 4.22 -17.52 -16.91
N HIS A 69 3.34 -18.48 -17.21
CA HIS A 69 1.91 -18.20 -17.36
C HIS A 69 1.11 -19.17 -16.50
N VAL A 70 -0.01 -18.66 -15.97
CA VAL A 70 -0.97 -19.46 -15.23
C VAL A 70 -2.33 -19.45 -15.92
N ASN A 71 -3.03 -20.56 -15.79
CA ASN A 71 -4.30 -20.78 -16.47
C ASN A 71 -5.51 -20.94 -15.51
N TRP A 72 -5.32 -20.72 -14.21
CA TRP A 72 -6.40 -20.79 -13.24
C TRP A 72 -6.52 -19.57 -12.36
N ALA A 73 -5.45 -19.13 -11.69
CA ALA A 73 -5.45 -17.87 -10.93
C ALA A 73 -4.04 -17.31 -10.73
N LEU A 74 -3.96 -15.98 -10.63
CA LEU A 74 -2.88 -15.25 -9.99
C LEU A 74 -3.40 -14.69 -8.66
N ILE A 75 -2.71 -14.99 -7.55
CA ILE A 75 -2.99 -14.44 -6.23
C ILE A 75 -1.78 -13.60 -5.83
N ALA A 76 -1.98 -12.30 -5.62
CA ALA A 76 -0.97 -11.37 -5.15
C ALA A 76 -1.34 -10.91 -3.74
N ASP A 77 -0.60 -11.35 -2.75
CA ASP A 77 -0.88 -11.17 -1.34
C ASP A 77 0.21 -10.36 -0.65
N ASP A 78 -0.18 -9.27 0.00
CA ASP A 78 0.69 -8.33 0.71
C ASP A 78 1.93 -7.90 -0.09
N VAL A 79 1.76 -7.64 -1.39
CA VAL A 79 2.87 -7.29 -2.29
C VAL A 79 3.48 -5.92 -2.00
N LEU A 80 2.80 -5.06 -1.22
CA LEU A 80 3.28 -3.75 -0.79
C LEU A 80 4.14 -3.80 0.48
N ARG A 81 4.12 -4.90 1.22
CA ARG A 81 4.79 -4.97 2.51
C ARG A 81 6.24 -5.42 2.34
N ASP A 82 7.18 -4.52 2.47
CA ASP A 82 8.58 -4.84 2.75
C ASP A 82 8.85 -4.59 4.24
N THR A 83 9.17 -5.66 4.98
CA THR A 83 9.46 -5.59 6.42
C THR A 83 10.89 -5.12 6.70
N GLU A 84 11.78 -5.17 5.71
CA GLU A 84 13.20 -4.84 5.88
C GLU A 84 13.52 -3.39 5.47
N ASN A 85 12.66 -2.81 4.63
CA ASN A 85 12.86 -1.43 4.16
C ASN A 85 11.63 -0.58 4.43
N PRO A 86 11.78 0.63 4.98
CA PRO A 86 10.67 1.55 5.11
C PRO A 86 10.10 1.87 3.72
N LEU A 87 8.77 1.80 3.60
CA LEU A 87 8.07 2.15 2.37
C LEU A 87 8.29 3.63 2.08
N ASN A 88 9.02 3.90 1.02
CA ASN A 88 9.14 5.24 0.47
C ASN A 88 8.44 5.32 -0.89
N THR A 89 8.19 6.53 -1.36
CA THR A 89 7.49 6.78 -2.63
C THR A 89 8.13 6.07 -3.81
N GLY A 90 9.46 5.99 -3.86
CA GLY A 90 10.19 5.31 -4.93
C GLY A 90 9.97 3.79 -4.95
N GLN A 91 9.88 3.16 -3.78
CA GLN A 91 9.57 1.73 -3.69
C GLN A 91 8.12 1.44 -4.07
N ILE A 92 7.19 2.28 -3.65
CA ILE A 92 5.77 2.14 -4.02
C ILE A 92 5.60 2.22 -5.52
N THR A 93 6.20 3.23 -6.17
CA THR A 93 6.18 3.36 -7.63
C THR A 93 6.79 2.13 -8.30
N LYS A 94 7.91 1.61 -7.77
CA LYS A 94 8.56 0.42 -8.32
C LYS A 94 7.68 -0.83 -8.21
N VAL A 95 7.00 -1.03 -7.09
CA VAL A 95 6.05 -2.15 -6.89
C VAL A 95 4.91 -2.04 -7.89
N GLU A 96 4.33 -0.85 -8.02
CA GLU A 96 3.25 -0.58 -8.95
C GLU A 96 3.65 -0.84 -10.39
N ASP A 97 4.74 -0.22 -10.84
CA ASP A 97 5.24 -0.40 -12.21
C ASP A 97 5.46 -1.87 -12.52
N HIS A 98 6.13 -2.60 -11.62
CA HIS A 98 6.39 -4.02 -11.81
C HIS A 98 5.11 -4.85 -11.83
N PHE A 99 4.16 -4.57 -10.93
CA PHE A 99 2.88 -5.28 -10.92
C PHE A 99 2.09 -5.03 -12.20
N MET A 100 1.98 -3.78 -12.62
CA MET A 100 1.19 -3.38 -13.79
C MET A 100 1.82 -3.81 -15.13
N THR A 101 3.16 -3.86 -15.20
CA THR A 101 3.88 -4.15 -16.45
C THR A 101 4.34 -5.60 -16.60
N GLU A 102 4.44 -6.34 -15.49
CA GLU A 102 4.95 -7.71 -15.50
C GLU A 102 3.94 -8.69 -14.93
N SER A 103 3.47 -8.46 -13.68
CA SER A 103 2.65 -9.45 -12.98
C SER A 103 1.27 -9.66 -13.62
N LEU A 104 0.63 -8.59 -14.12
CA LEU A 104 -0.67 -8.68 -14.79
C LEU A 104 -0.64 -9.45 -16.12
N PHE A 105 0.53 -9.71 -16.68
CA PHE A 105 0.68 -10.51 -17.90
C PHE A 105 0.95 -12.00 -17.65
N ILE A 106 1.07 -12.43 -16.39
CA ILE A 106 1.23 -13.83 -16.02
C ILE A 106 -0.05 -14.65 -16.27
N PRO A 107 -1.26 -14.16 -15.88
CA PRO A 107 -2.49 -14.89 -16.17
C PRO A 107 -2.79 -14.90 -17.68
N LEU A 108 -3.22 -16.05 -18.17
CA LEU A 108 -3.75 -16.15 -19.53
C LEU A 108 -5.08 -15.37 -19.63
N LYS A 109 -5.49 -15.05 -20.85
CA LYS A 109 -6.75 -14.33 -21.10
C LYS A 109 -7.95 -14.99 -20.39
N GLY A 110 -8.64 -14.19 -19.58
CA GLY A 110 -9.82 -14.64 -18.84
C GLY A 110 -9.52 -15.34 -17.49
N VAL A 111 -8.25 -15.44 -17.13
CA VAL A 111 -7.83 -15.97 -15.82
C VAL A 111 -7.89 -14.86 -14.77
N PRO A 112 -8.52 -15.10 -13.60
CA PRO A 112 -8.65 -14.08 -12.56
C PRO A 112 -7.31 -13.72 -11.92
N THR A 113 -7.15 -12.43 -11.63
CA THR A 113 -6.11 -11.90 -10.75
C THR A 113 -6.78 -11.44 -9.46
N ILE A 114 -6.34 -12.00 -8.33
CA ILE A 114 -6.82 -11.66 -6.99
C ILE A 114 -5.69 -10.90 -6.29
N VAL A 115 -5.98 -9.69 -5.83
CA VAL A 115 -5.01 -8.86 -5.11
C VAL A 115 -5.54 -8.63 -3.70
N LEU A 116 -4.75 -9.03 -2.72
CA LEU A 116 -5.05 -8.91 -1.29
C LEU A 116 -3.98 -8.05 -0.62
N GLY A 117 -4.35 -7.34 0.44
CA GLY A 117 -3.40 -6.59 1.23
C GLY A 117 -4.02 -5.41 1.95
N THR A 118 -3.17 -4.71 2.69
CA THR A 118 -3.50 -3.50 3.43
C THR A 118 -2.89 -2.29 2.72
N PRO A 119 -3.67 -1.25 2.40
CA PRO A 119 -3.11 -0.03 1.81
C PRO A 119 -2.17 0.65 2.82
N LYS A 120 -1.02 1.10 2.34
CA LYS A 120 0.03 1.68 3.18
C LYS A 120 0.13 3.20 3.03
N MET A 121 -0.08 3.69 1.82
CA MET A 121 0.00 5.12 1.51
C MET A 121 -1.08 5.52 0.52
N PRO A 122 -1.57 6.77 0.57
CA PRO A 122 -2.40 7.31 -0.48
C PRO A 122 -1.71 7.20 -1.85
N GLY A 123 -2.41 6.64 -2.84
CA GLY A 123 -1.88 6.46 -4.19
C GLY A 123 -0.98 5.24 -4.38
N ASP A 124 -0.91 4.33 -3.43
CA ASP A 124 -0.25 3.03 -3.60
C ASP A 124 -1.02 2.11 -4.57
N LEU A 125 -0.43 0.95 -4.88
CA LEU A 125 -1.03 -0.02 -5.81
C LEU A 125 -2.48 -0.36 -5.44
N LEU A 126 -2.77 -0.65 -4.17
CA LEU A 126 -4.12 -1.06 -3.75
C LEU A 126 -5.12 0.08 -3.91
N THR A 127 -4.77 1.29 -3.51
CA THR A 127 -5.63 2.47 -3.67
C THR A 127 -5.87 2.83 -5.14
N LYS A 128 -4.91 2.55 -6.03
CA LYS A 128 -5.07 2.71 -7.49
C LYS A 128 -5.96 1.62 -8.09
N LEU A 129 -5.76 0.35 -7.71
CA LEU A 129 -6.59 -0.75 -8.18
C LEU A 129 -8.06 -0.60 -7.75
N GLN A 130 -8.34 0.04 -6.61
CA GLN A 130 -9.72 0.37 -6.20
C GLN A 130 -10.41 1.34 -7.15
N LYS A 131 -9.67 2.17 -7.88
CA LYS A 131 -10.17 3.15 -8.84
C LYS A 131 -10.13 2.65 -10.30
N ASP A 132 -9.56 1.48 -10.53
CA ASP A 132 -9.42 0.89 -11.86
C ASP A 132 -10.65 0.04 -12.17
N ASP A 133 -11.42 0.41 -13.19
CA ASP A 133 -12.68 -0.25 -13.60
C ASP A 133 -12.48 -1.73 -14.00
N ARG A 134 -11.24 -2.14 -14.26
CA ARG A 134 -10.91 -3.55 -14.55
C ARG A 134 -10.98 -4.43 -13.30
N PHE A 135 -10.95 -3.84 -12.10
CA PHE A 135 -10.95 -4.55 -10.83
C PHE A 135 -12.25 -4.31 -10.06
N LYS A 136 -12.78 -5.39 -9.50
CA LYS A 136 -13.87 -5.30 -8.52
C LYS A 136 -13.26 -5.28 -7.13
N SER A 137 -13.33 -4.15 -6.44
CA SER A 137 -12.72 -3.94 -5.14
C SER A 137 -13.72 -4.09 -4.01
N ARG A 138 -13.23 -4.60 -2.88
CA ARG A 138 -13.97 -4.66 -1.61
C ARG A 138 -13.04 -4.25 -0.49
N VAL A 139 -13.45 -3.26 0.29
CA VAL A 139 -12.75 -2.82 1.49
C VAL A 139 -13.46 -3.41 2.71
N LEU A 140 -12.73 -4.09 3.57
CA LEU A 140 -13.24 -4.84 4.71
C LEU A 140 -12.51 -4.39 5.99
N PRO A 141 -12.85 -3.22 6.56
CA PRO A 141 -12.25 -2.75 7.81
C PRO A 141 -12.63 -3.67 8.97
N ALA A 142 -11.74 -3.81 9.94
CA ALA A 142 -12.02 -4.62 11.13
C ALA A 142 -13.13 -4.02 12.00
N LEU A 143 -13.32 -2.71 11.94
CA LEU A 143 -14.36 -1.96 12.64
C LEU A 143 -15.00 -0.96 11.66
N ASP A 144 -16.31 -1.03 11.49
CA ASP A 144 -17.03 -0.03 10.71
C ASP A 144 -16.98 1.34 11.42
N PRO A 145 -17.00 2.45 10.65
CA PRO A 145 -17.08 3.78 11.25
C PRO A 145 -18.36 3.98 12.04
N ALA A 146 -18.36 4.93 12.99
CA ALA A 146 -19.56 5.34 13.68
C ALA A 146 -20.64 5.81 12.68
N PRO A 147 -21.94 5.59 12.95
CA PRO A 147 -22.51 5.07 14.20
C PRO A 147 -22.54 3.54 14.31
N ASN A 148 -22.38 2.79 13.21
CA ASN A 148 -22.70 1.36 13.16
C ASN A 148 -21.68 0.48 13.91
N ARG A 149 -20.39 0.86 13.95
CA ARG A 149 -19.29 0.18 14.67
C ARG A 149 -19.36 -1.36 14.64
N ARG A 150 -19.79 -1.94 13.52
CA ARG A 150 -19.82 -3.39 13.38
C ARG A 150 -18.40 -3.93 13.32
N VAL A 151 -18.07 -4.90 14.17
CA VAL A 151 -16.83 -5.65 14.11
C VAL A 151 -16.93 -6.71 13.02
N LEU A 152 -15.97 -6.74 12.11
CA LEU A 152 -15.96 -7.65 10.97
C LEU A 152 -15.80 -9.12 11.40
N MET A 153 -14.94 -9.38 12.38
CA MET A 153 -14.60 -10.71 12.89
C MET A 153 -14.71 -10.74 14.41
N PRO A 154 -15.93 -10.74 14.97
CA PRO A 154 -16.15 -10.68 16.41
C PRO A 154 -15.60 -11.90 17.17
N GLU A 155 -15.39 -13.02 16.47
CA GLU A 155 -14.79 -14.24 17.04
C GLU A 155 -13.29 -14.06 17.34
N LEU A 156 -12.63 -13.13 16.65
CA LEU A 156 -11.19 -12.84 16.83
C LEU A 156 -10.95 -11.59 17.66
N TYR A 157 -11.78 -10.56 17.48
CA TYR A 157 -11.57 -9.25 18.08
C TYR A 157 -12.87 -8.73 18.69
N SER A 158 -12.87 -8.37 19.99
CA SER A 158 -13.99 -7.63 20.56
C SER A 158 -13.93 -6.14 20.17
N GLU A 159 -15.08 -5.46 20.15
CA GLU A 159 -15.14 -4.02 19.94
C GLU A 159 -14.29 -3.26 20.96
N GLU A 160 -14.34 -3.66 22.23
CA GLU A 160 -13.56 -3.05 23.31
C GLU A 160 -12.05 -3.13 23.04
N TRP A 161 -11.57 -4.29 22.62
CA TRP A 161 -10.17 -4.47 22.26
C TRP A 161 -9.76 -3.57 21.08
N LEU A 162 -10.59 -3.50 20.03
CA LEU A 162 -10.34 -2.65 18.88
C LEU A 162 -10.27 -1.17 19.28
N LEU A 163 -11.19 -0.70 20.12
CA LEU A 163 -11.19 0.68 20.63
C LEU A 163 -9.98 0.98 21.52
N GLN A 164 -9.52 0.02 22.31
CA GLN A 164 -8.27 0.16 23.07
C GLN A 164 -7.05 0.29 22.14
N GLN A 165 -6.97 -0.52 21.08
CA GLN A 165 -5.89 -0.40 20.09
C GLN A 165 -5.94 0.95 19.37
N GLN A 166 -7.14 1.41 18.99
CA GLN A 166 -7.34 2.72 18.37
C GLN A 166 -6.82 3.86 19.26
N LYS A 167 -7.12 3.80 20.56
CA LYS A 167 -6.65 4.80 21.54
C LYS A 167 -5.15 4.73 21.77
N ALA A 168 -4.58 3.53 21.82
CA ALA A 168 -3.15 3.34 22.10
C ALA A 168 -2.26 3.70 20.89
N ARG A 169 -2.71 3.40 19.67
CA ARG A 169 -1.93 3.56 18.43
C ARG A 169 -2.80 4.04 17.27
N PRO A 170 -3.32 5.27 17.31
CA PRO A 170 -4.34 5.73 16.35
C PRO A 170 -3.88 5.66 14.88
N LYS A 171 -2.66 6.05 14.57
CA LYS A 171 -2.12 6.01 13.19
C LYS A 171 -1.99 4.57 12.67
N SER A 172 -1.36 3.69 13.43
CA SER A 172 -1.23 2.27 13.04
C SER A 172 -2.60 1.58 12.97
N PHE A 173 -3.51 1.91 13.88
CA PHE A 173 -4.86 1.36 13.86
C PHE A 173 -5.64 1.79 12.62
N ALA A 174 -5.54 3.06 12.23
CA ALA A 174 -6.20 3.55 11.03
C ALA A 174 -5.70 2.82 9.77
N SER A 175 -4.39 2.61 9.63
CA SER A 175 -3.83 1.88 8.49
C SER A 175 -4.19 0.39 8.52
N GLU A 176 -3.91 -0.31 9.63
CA GLU A 176 -3.97 -1.77 9.68
C GLU A 176 -5.39 -2.31 9.90
N PHE A 177 -6.23 -1.60 10.66
CA PHE A 177 -7.57 -2.06 11.03
C PHE A 177 -8.71 -1.32 10.32
N LEU A 178 -8.55 -0.02 10.05
CA LEU A 178 -9.56 0.74 9.32
C LEU A 178 -9.28 0.83 7.82
N LEU A 179 -8.11 0.37 7.37
CA LEU A 179 -7.66 0.39 5.98
C LEU A 179 -7.63 1.80 5.38
N VAL A 180 -7.39 2.79 6.23
CA VAL A 180 -7.21 4.19 5.83
C VAL A 180 -5.72 4.45 5.66
N PRO A 181 -5.21 4.59 4.43
CA PRO A 181 -3.80 4.83 4.20
C PRO A 181 -3.38 6.20 4.72
N HIS A 182 -2.23 6.27 5.37
CA HIS A 182 -1.62 7.48 5.86
C HIS A 182 -0.32 7.79 5.11
N PHE A 183 0.01 9.06 4.94
CA PHE A 183 1.39 9.44 4.64
C PHE A 183 2.28 8.97 5.77
N SER A 184 3.47 8.48 5.42
CA SER A 184 4.35 7.72 6.33
C SER A 184 4.48 8.37 7.72
N THR A 185 4.73 7.53 8.73
CA THR A 185 5.03 7.93 10.12
C THR A 185 6.27 8.84 10.24
N GLU A 186 7.00 9.06 9.16
CA GLU A 186 8.15 9.97 9.04
C GLU A 186 7.76 11.37 8.53
N SER A 187 6.49 11.62 8.24
CA SER A 187 6.05 12.99 7.93
C SER A 187 6.18 13.84 9.21
N TYR A 188 7.00 14.87 9.16
CA TYR A 188 7.14 15.86 10.25
C TYR A 188 5.85 16.60 10.56
N PHE A 189 4.95 16.67 9.58
CA PHE A 189 3.67 17.38 9.68
C PHE A 189 2.53 16.42 9.35
N ASP A 190 1.47 16.44 10.14
CA ASP A 190 0.23 15.76 9.80
C ASP A 190 -0.47 16.50 8.65
N LYS A 191 -1.21 15.75 7.82
CA LYS A 191 -1.92 16.32 6.66
C LYS A 191 -2.92 17.40 7.11
N GLU A 192 -3.59 17.18 8.23
CA GLU A 192 -4.53 18.10 8.82
C GLU A 192 -3.86 19.41 9.24
N ASP A 193 -2.63 19.34 9.78
CA ASP A 193 -1.86 20.55 10.12
C ASP A 193 -1.50 21.34 8.87
N ILE A 194 -1.15 20.66 7.77
CA ILE A 194 -0.86 21.32 6.49
C ILE A 194 -2.13 21.96 5.91
N GLU A 195 -3.25 21.22 5.87
CA GLU A 195 -4.53 21.72 5.36
C GLU A 195 -5.05 22.92 6.18
N ASN A 196 -4.85 22.92 7.49
CA ASN A 196 -5.19 24.04 8.37
C ASN A 196 -4.32 25.28 8.15
N LEU A 197 -3.13 25.11 7.56
CA LEU A 197 -2.23 26.21 7.22
C LEU A 197 -2.45 26.74 5.80
N GLU A 198 -3.20 26.02 4.96
CA GLU A 198 -3.50 26.48 3.61
C GLU A 198 -4.42 27.71 3.66
N ASP A 199 -3.94 28.81 3.12
CA ASP A 199 -4.71 30.01 2.87
C ASP A 199 -4.96 30.16 1.36
N PRO A 200 -6.16 29.85 0.85
CA PRO A 200 -6.45 29.92 -0.59
C PRO A 200 -6.41 31.34 -1.15
N GLU A 201 -6.47 32.35 -0.29
CA GLU A 201 -6.35 33.75 -0.67
C GLU A 201 -4.91 34.25 -0.72
N LEU A 202 -3.97 33.45 -0.20
CA LEU A 202 -2.55 33.81 -0.22
C LEU A 202 -2.03 33.87 -1.65
N ARG A 203 -1.46 35.00 -2.02
CA ARG A 203 -0.83 35.21 -3.34
C ARG A 203 0.58 35.72 -3.14
N ASN A 204 1.44 35.48 -4.11
CA ASN A 204 2.75 36.13 -4.15
C ASN A 204 2.56 37.64 -4.07
N LEU A 205 3.27 38.29 -3.17
CA LEU A 205 3.25 39.73 -3.09
C LEU A 205 3.75 40.35 -4.41
N PRO A 206 3.12 41.41 -4.92
CA PRO A 206 3.59 42.09 -6.11
C PRO A 206 5.03 42.58 -5.91
N THR A 207 5.92 42.24 -6.80
CA THR A 207 7.33 42.64 -6.77
C THR A 207 7.56 44.14 -6.96
N THR A 208 6.48 44.89 -7.29
CA THR A 208 6.55 46.36 -7.58
C THR A 208 6.30 47.27 -6.36
N LYS A 209 5.92 46.70 -5.22
CA LYS A 209 5.82 47.53 -4.00
C LYS A 209 7.18 47.60 -3.29
N PRO A 210 7.70 48.84 -3.03
CA PRO A 210 8.89 48.93 -2.22
C PRO A 210 8.61 48.32 -0.85
N TYR A 211 9.49 47.51 -0.41
CA TYR A 211 9.44 46.84 0.87
C TYR A 211 9.71 47.91 1.95
N THR A 212 8.74 48.18 2.81
CA THR A 212 8.94 49.04 3.98
C THR A 212 9.25 48.15 5.17
N GLU A 213 10.52 48.09 5.57
CA GLU A 213 10.93 47.38 6.78
C GLU A 213 10.20 48.01 8.00
N SER A 214 9.40 47.21 8.69
CA SER A 214 9.03 47.52 10.07
C SER A 214 10.09 46.95 11.00
N VAL A 215 10.31 47.61 12.13
CA VAL A 215 11.39 47.26 13.10
C VAL A 215 11.27 45.80 13.62
N ASP A 216 10.10 45.17 13.51
CA ASP A 216 9.78 43.84 14.00
C ASP A 216 9.60 42.79 12.89
N GLU A 217 10.00 43.11 11.65
CA GLU A 217 9.81 42.24 10.51
C GLU A 217 11.13 41.58 10.10
N GLN A 218 11.09 40.25 9.98
CA GLN A 218 12.23 39.44 9.53
C GLN A 218 11.84 38.68 8.26
N ILE A 219 12.74 38.65 7.28
CA ILE A 219 12.57 37.92 6.04
C ILE A 219 13.56 36.77 6.00
N PHE A 220 13.03 35.61 5.66
CA PHE A 220 13.81 34.38 5.44
C PHE A 220 13.60 33.91 4.02
N ALA A 221 14.68 33.51 3.36
CA ALA A 221 14.61 32.89 2.05
C ALA A 221 15.25 31.50 2.11
N GLY A 222 14.57 30.51 1.55
CA GLY A 222 15.07 29.17 1.32
C GLY A 222 15.23 28.93 -0.19
N PHE A 223 16.35 28.40 -0.60
CA PHE A 223 16.60 28.08 -2.00
C PHE A 223 17.06 26.63 -2.13
N ASP A 224 16.25 25.83 -2.87
CA ASP A 224 16.57 24.44 -3.24
C ASP A 224 17.10 24.40 -4.65
N VAL A 225 18.29 23.84 -4.83
CA VAL A 225 18.95 23.74 -6.14
C VAL A 225 18.54 22.47 -6.83
N GLY A 226 17.73 22.61 -7.85
CA GLY A 226 17.29 21.48 -8.69
C GLY A 226 18.45 20.87 -9.49
N LYS A 227 18.46 19.53 -9.61
CA LYS A 227 19.35 18.77 -10.50
C LYS A 227 18.57 18.26 -11.70
N LYS A 228 19.18 18.33 -12.87
CA LYS A 228 18.81 17.81 -14.21
C LYS A 228 17.30 17.56 -14.55
N ARG A 229 16.43 17.19 -13.61
CA ARG A 229 15.02 16.88 -13.84
C ARG A 229 14.05 17.60 -12.89
N HIS A 230 14.57 18.34 -11.93
CA HIS A 230 13.78 19.11 -10.99
C HIS A 230 14.13 20.59 -11.11
N PRO A 231 13.16 21.49 -11.19
CA PRO A 231 13.41 22.92 -11.17
C PRO A 231 14.03 23.34 -9.85
N SER A 232 14.80 24.42 -9.85
CA SER A 232 15.20 25.06 -8.60
C SER A 232 14.00 25.78 -8.00
N HIS A 233 13.89 25.77 -6.69
CA HIS A 233 12.76 26.36 -5.99
C HIS A 233 13.23 27.42 -4.98
N LEU A 234 12.70 28.64 -5.08
CA LEU A 234 12.90 29.72 -4.12
C LEU A 234 11.61 29.95 -3.34
N VAL A 235 11.73 29.97 -2.02
CA VAL A 235 10.62 30.32 -1.12
C VAL A 235 11.05 31.46 -0.21
N ILE A 236 10.18 32.44 0.00
CA ILE A 236 10.43 33.57 0.89
C ILE A 236 9.32 33.65 1.92
N PHE A 237 9.70 33.73 3.19
CA PHE A 237 8.83 33.90 4.33
C PHE A 237 9.07 35.22 5.01
N ARG A 238 8.01 35.80 5.55
CA ARG A 238 8.03 36.96 6.43
C ARG A 238 7.61 36.54 7.83
N LYS A 239 8.37 36.96 8.83
CA LYS A 239 8.02 36.80 10.24
C LYS A 239 7.71 38.16 10.85
N ILE A 240 6.55 38.30 11.51
CA ILE A 240 6.12 39.46 12.26
C ILE A 240 5.67 38.96 13.64
N GLY A 241 6.43 39.26 14.69
CA GLY A 241 6.23 38.68 16.01
C GLY A 241 6.34 37.14 15.96
N ASP A 242 5.31 36.46 16.40
CA ASP A 242 5.24 34.98 16.39
C ASP A 242 4.59 34.40 15.11
N LYS A 243 4.12 35.26 14.20
CA LYS A 243 3.47 34.83 12.97
C LYS A 243 4.48 34.74 11.82
N VAL A 244 4.44 33.63 11.10
CA VAL A 244 5.22 33.41 9.87
C VAL A 244 4.27 33.30 8.70
N GLU A 245 4.52 34.09 7.66
CA GLU A 245 3.72 34.13 6.44
C GLU A 245 4.58 33.78 5.23
N HIS A 246 4.06 32.96 4.35
CA HIS A 246 4.64 32.73 3.03
C HIS A 246 4.31 33.89 2.11
N ILE A 247 5.30 34.55 1.55
CA ILE A 247 5.08 35.78 0.76
C ILE A 247 5.47 35.65 -0.71
N HIS A 248 6.32 34.71 -1.06
CA HIS A 248 6.73 34.48 -2.44
C HIS A 248 7.26 33.08 -2.67
N GLN A 249 6.98 32.54 -3.85
CA GLN A 249 7.65 31.35 -4.35
C GLN A 249 7.85 31.44 -5.87
N SER A 250 8.92 30.81 -6.34
CA SER A 250 9.23 30.65 -7.78
C SER A 250 9.91 29.31 -8.04
N TRP A 251 9.68 28.79 -9.24
CA TRP A 251 10.20 27.51 -9.71
C TRP A 251 11.16 27.75 -10.88
#